data_e58584bf205dd1ef18bc10efc854ec29
#
_entry.id   e58584bf205dd1ef18bc10efc854ec29
#
_cell.length_a   1.000
_cell.length_b   1.000
_cell.length_c   1.000
_cell.angle_alpha   90.00
_cell.angle_beta   90.00
_cell.angle_gamma   90.00
#
_symmetry.space_group_name_H-M   'P 1'
#
loop_
_entity.id
_entity.type
_entity.pdbx_description
1 polymer ?
#
loop_
_entity_poly.entity_id
_entity_poly.type
_entity_poly.pdbx_seq_one_letter_code
_entity_poly.pdbx_strand_id
1 'polypeptide(L)'
;MIHAIKTTNKFVIFGSIVVAIVFSACATAYGPRNSMGGYEDKVVGENMIEVRFYGNQHTTKDGTTRRLLYRCAEITLENGFDSFVVLQDQSYSEETVNNPTIDKPFQTRESMSGGVRTTVSPDLTHATASTNWVAVYVISIYNENDSPYSRYKRSRLDANQIIEDYKEEIR
;
A
#
# COMPACT_ATOMS: atom_id res chain seq x y z
N MET A 1 -44.73 8.46 33.71
CA MET A 1 -44.29 7.29 32.94
C MET A 1 -43.58 7.73 31.65
N ILE A 2 -42.52 8.55 31.71
CA ILE A 2 -41.73 8.97 30.52
C ILE A 2 -40.28 9.25 30.99
N HIS A 3 -39.48 8.21 31.19
CA HIS A 3 -38.04 8.39 31.41
C HIS A 3 -37.14 7.22 30.92
N ALA A 4 -37.63 6.33 30.05
CA ALA A 4 -36.88 5.13 29.63
C ALA A 4 -36.32 5.16 28.20
N ILE A 5 -36.44 6.25 27.43
CA ILE A 5 -36.09 6.21 25.98
C ILE A 5 -34.77 6.94 25.68
N LYS A 6 -34.15 7.65 26.61
CA LYS A 6 -32.96 8.48 26.30
C LYS A 6 -31.61 7.79 26.44
N THR A 7 -31.55 6.60 27.01
CA THR A 7 -30.25 5.91 27.29
C THR A 7 -29.83 4.98 26.16
N THR A 8 -30.76 4.44 25.38
CA THR A 8 -30.49 3.45 24.33
C THR A 8 -29.74 4.03 23.13
N ASN A 9 -30.01 5.29 22.75
CA ASN A 9 -29.38 5.90 21.58
C ASN A 9 -27.88 6.22 21.77
N LYS A 10 -27.41 6.48 22.99
CA LYS A 10 -26.01 6.77 23.24
C LYS A 10 -25.12 5.55 23.11
N PHE A 11 -25.60 4.38 23.55
CA PHE A 11 -24.86 3.13 23.42
C PHE A 11 -24.79 2.63 21.97
N VAL A 12 -25.85 2.81 21.20
CA VAL A 12 -25.86 2.43 19.78
C VAL A 12 -24.89 3.32 18.96
N ILE A 13 -24.86 4.62 19.24
CA ILE A 13 -23.95 5.56 18.56
C ILE A 13 -22.49 5.27 18.94
N PHE A 14 -22.21 4.96 20.21
CA PHE A 14 -20.86 4.64 20.68
C PHE A 14 -20.36 3.31 20.08
N GLY A 15 -21.23 2.28 20.02
CA GLY A 15 -20.92 1.01 19.37
C GLY A 15 -20.67 1.14 17.89
N SER A 16 -21.42 2.02 17.18
CA SER A 16 -21.24 2.26 15.75
C SER A 16 -19.92 2.97 15.42
N ILE A 17 -19.48 3.90 16.28
CA ILE A 17 -18.21 4.63 16.10
C ILE A 17 -17.01 3.70 16.37
N VAL A 18 -17.08 2.83 17.36
CA VAL A 18 -16.01 1.86 17.66
C VAL A 18 -15.85 0.85 16.53
N VAL A 19 -16.94 0.37 15.93
CA VAL A 19 -16.89 -0.55 14.77
C VAL A 19 -16.29 0.13 13.54
N ALA A 20 -16.57 1.42 13.29
CA ALA A 20 -16.00 2.15 12.14
C ALA A 20 -14.47 2.32 12.24
N ILE A 21 -13.92 2.46 13.46
CA ILE A 21 -12.46 2.62 13.68
C ILE A 21 -11.69 1.32 13.40
N VAL A 22 -12.30 0.15 13.61
CA VAL A 22 -11.62 -1.16 13.43
C VAL A 22 -11.40 -1.50 11.94
N PHE A 23 -12.22 -0.98 11.02
CA PHE A 23 -12.08 -1.26 9.59
C PHE A 23 -11.00 -0.45 8.87
N SER A 24 -10.43 0.58 9.49
CA SER A 24 -9.38 1.41 8.89
C SER A 24 -7.96 0.83 9.00
N ALA A 25 -7.77 -0.27 9.73
CA ALA A 25 -6.45 -0.76 10.15
C ALA A 25 -5.75 -1.72 9.17
N CYS A 26 -6.37 -2.08 8.04
CA CYS A 26 -5.84 -3.13 7.16
C CYS A 26 -4.96 -2.61 6.00
N ALA A 27 -5.06 -1.34 5.63
CA ALA A 27 -4.18 -0.77 4.60
C ALA A 27 -2.78 -0.52 5.15
N THR A 28 -1.76 -0.50 4.28
CA THR A 28 -0.40 -0.13 4.67
C THR A 28 -0.39 1.25 5.31
N ALA A 29 0.06 1.33 6.57
CA ALA A 29 0.25 2.61 7.23
C ALA A 29 1.33 3.42 6.51
N TYR A 30 1.14 4.74 6.42
CA TYR A 30 2.15 5.63 5.85
C TYR A 30 3.30 5.84 6.84
N GLY A 31 4.51 5.52 6.43
CA GLY A 31 5.72 5.63 7.23
C GLY A 31 6.92 4.98 6.56
N PRO A 32 8.11 5.05 7.18
CA PRO A 32 9.30 4.35 6.69
C PRO A 32 9.06 2.85 6.54
N ARG A 33 9.73 2.23 5.56
CA ARG A 33 9.58 0.80 5.24
C ARG A 33 9.80 -0.09 6.45
N ASN A 34 8.87 -1.02 6.65
CA ASN A 34 8.92 -2.07 7.66
C ASN A 34 8.31 -3.38 7.08
N SER A 35 8.08 -4.39 7.92
CA SER A 35 7.51 -5.68 7.49
C SER A 35 6.09 -5.58 6.91
N MET A 36 5.37 -4.49 7.19
CA MET A 36 4.00 -4.25 6.69
C MET A 36 3.96 -3.36 5.44
N GLY A 37 5.11 -2.93 4.92
CA GLY A 37 5.26 -2.00 3.81
C GLY A 37 5.79 -0.64 4.25
N GLY A 38 5.51 0.42 3.47
CA GLY A 38 5.98 1.78 3.75
C GLY A 38 6.92 2.32 2.67
N TYR A 39 7.50 3.51 2.89
CA TYR A 39 8.35 4.17 1.90
C TYR A 39 9.85 3.96 2.14
N GLU A 40 10.61 4.08 1.04
CA GLU A 40 12.07 4.07 1.01
C GLU A 40 12.54 5.07 -0.06
N ASP A 41 13.53 5.90 0.28
CA ASP A 41 14.07 6.92 -0.61
C ASP A 41 15.55 6.70 -0.84
N LYS A 42 16.02 6.97 -2.05
CA LYS A 42 17.44 6.86 -2.44
C LYS A 42 17.84 7.98 -3.38
N VAL A 43 18.87 8.74 -3.02
CA VAL A 43 19.48 9.71 -3.93
C VAL A 43 20.21 8.95 -5.04
N VAL A 44 19.86 9.26 -6.31
CA VAL A 44 20.42 8.60 -7.50
C VAL A 44 21.19 9.55 -8.40
N GLY A 45 21.13 10.85 -8.12
CA GLY A 45 21.87 11.90 -8.86
C GLY A 45 21.71 13.26 -8.22
N GLU A 46 22.27 14.27 -8.84
CA GLU A 46 22.07 15.66 -8.42
C GLU A 46 20.62 16.05 -8.62
N ASN A 47 19.92 16.41 -7.52
CA ASN A 47 18.49 16.70 -7.50
C ASN A 47 17.61 15.56 -8.07
N MET A 48 18.10 14.33 -8.09
CA MET A 48 17.36 13.16 -8.52
C MET A 48 17.24 12.15 -7.39
N ILE A 49 16.01 11.71 -7.11
CA ILE A 49 15.68 10.81 -6.02
C ILE A 49 14.80 9.69 -6.56
N GLU A 50 15.17 8.45 -6.26
CA GLU A 50 14.29 7.29 -6.41
C GLU A 50 13.47 7.15 -5.14
N VAL A 51 12.16 7.19 -5.27
CA VAL A 51 11.21 7.04 -4.17
C VAL A 51 10.39 5.78 -4.41
N ARG A 52 10.27 4.94 -3.39
CA ARG A 52 9.50 3.69 -3.42
C ARG A 52 8.45 3.69 -2.33
N PHE A 53 7.30 3.10 -2.63
CA PHE A 53 6.30 2.77 -1.63
C PHE A 53 5.85 1.33 -1.81
N TYR A 54 6.01 0.54 -0.75
CA TYR A 54 5.63 -0.87 -0.71
C TYR A 54 4.24 -0.98 -0.09
N GLY A 55 3.26 -1.34 -0.90
CA GLY A 55 1.93 -1.70 -0.42
C GLY A 55 1.90 -3.13 0.13
N ASN A 56 0.88 -3.42 0.93
CA ASN A 56 0.56 -4.79 1.34
C ASN A 56 -0.64 -5.32 0.54
N GLN A 57 -1.06 -6.56 0.82
CA GLN A 57 -2.18 -7.22 0.15
C GLN A 57 -3.54 -6.47 0.27
N HIS A 58 -3.66 -5.51 1.19
CA HIS A 58 -4.86 -4.71 1.41
C HIS A 58 -4.76 -3.31 0.79
N THR A 59 -3.61 -2.97 0.21
CA THR A 59 -3.38 -1.66 -0.42
C THR A 59 -3.58 -1.77 -1.91
N THR A 60 -4.52 -1.01 -2.46
CA THR A 60 -4.78 -0.97 -3.90
C THR A 60 -3.62 -0.32 -4.65
N LYS A 61 -3.53 -0.59 -5.97
CA LYS A 61 -2.56 0.09 -6.85
C LYS A 61 -2.63 1.61 -6.71
N ASP A 62 -3.84 2.17 -6.76
CA ASP A 62 -4.09 3.60 -6.66
C ASP A 62 -3.69 4.16 -5.28
N GLY A 63 -4.04 3.45 -4.20
CA GLY A 63 -3.64 3.81 -2.84
C GLY A 63 -2.12 3.78 -2.65
N THR A 64 -1.41 2.83 -3.28
CA THR A 64 0.06 2.76 -3.27
C THR A 64 0.66 3.96 -4.02
N THR A 65 0.10 4.30 -5.20
CA THR A 65 0.55 5.44 -6.01
C THR A 65 0.35 6.78 -5.30
N ARG A 66 -0.79 7.00 -4.63
CA ARG A 66 -1.03 8.24 -3.87
C ARG A 66 -0.05 8.41 -2.72
N ARG A 67 0.26 7.34 -1.98
CA ARG A 67 1.26 7.35 -0.91
C ARG A 67 2.66 7.63 -1.43
N LEU A 68 3.01 7.08 -2.60
CA LEU A 68 4.25 7.41 -3.28
C LEU A 68 4.32 8.89 -3.65
N LEU A 69 3.28 9.43 -4.30
CA LEU A 69 3.22 10.85 -4.68
C LEU A 69 3.33 11.76 -3.47
N TYR A 70 2.65 11.41 -2.37
CA TYR A 70 2.75 12.13 -1.12
C TYR A 70 4.20 12.14 -0.59
N ARG A 71 4.90 10.98 -0.61
CA ARG A 71 6.31 10.92 -0.21
C ARG A 71 7.22 11.70 -1.15
N CYS A 72 6.97 11.68 -2.47
CA CYS A 72 7.70 12.51 -3.43
C CYS A 72 7.57 14.00 -3.09
N ALA A 73 6.39 14.45 -2.69
CA ALA A 73 6.15 15.83 -2.28
C ALA A 73 6.86 16.16 -0.95
N GLU A 74 6.77 15.29 0.07
CA GLU A 74 7.49 15.47 1.32
C GLU A 74 9.00 15.61 1.11
N ILE A 75 9.63 14.65 0.39
CA ILE A 75 11.07 14.65 0.17
C ILE A 75 11.51 15.86 -0.66
N THR A 76 10.66 16.37 -1.57
CA THR A 76 10.90 17.60 -2.32
C THR A 76 10.99 18.79 -1.38
N LEU A 77 10.02 18.96 -0.48
CA LEU A 77 9.99 20.05 0.50
C LEU A 77 11.11 19.90 1.54
N GLU A 78 11.41 18.68 2.01
CA GLU A 78 12.50 18.40 2.95
C GLU A 78 13.87 18.82 2.39
N ASN A 79 14.05 18.77 1.06
CA ASN A 79 15.26 19.23 0.37
C ASN A 79 15.23 20.72 -0.01
N GLY A 80 14.20 21.48 0.38
CA GLY A 80 14.09 22.93 0.15
C GLY A 80 13.64 23.31 -1.26
N PHE A 81 13.03 22.39 -2.01
CA PHE A 81 12.44 22.63 -3.33
C PHE A 81 10.91 22.67 -3.24
N ASP A 82 10.26 23.25 -4.22
CA ASP A 82 8.79 23.42 -4.26
C ASP A 82 8.09 22.50 -5.27
N SER A 83 8.84 21.95 -6.21
CA SER A 83 8.29 21.22 -7.35
C SER A 83 9.16 20.01 -7.72
N PHE A 84 8.52 19.02 -8.32
CA PHE A 84 9.22 17.88 -8.91
C PHE A 84 8.59 17.43 -10.23
N VAL A 85 9.33 16.63 -10.97
CA VAL A 85 8.85 15.95 -12.18
C VAL A 85 9.20 14.48 -12.08
N VAL A 86 8.27 13.61 -12.49
CA VAL A 86 8.52 12.17 -12.60
C VAL A 86 9.27 11.92 -13.89
N LEU A 87 10.52 11.47 -13.79
CA LEU A 87 11.36 11.11 -14.92
C LEU A 87 11.09 9.69 -15.40
N GLN A 88 10.85 8.77 -14.48
CA GLN A 88 10.59 7.36 -14.76
C GLN A 88 9.56 6.80 -13.77
N ASP A 89 8.65 6.00 -14.29
CA ASP A 89 7.76 5.14 -13.51
C ASP A 89 8.24 3.70 -13.69
N GLN A 90 8.68 3.08 -12.59
CA GLN A 90 9.19 1.71 -12.53
C GLN A 90 8.32 0.84 -11.62
N SER A 91 7.07 1.23 -11.42
CA SER A 91 6.13 0.54 -10.54
C SER A 91 5.81 -0.88 -11.06
N TYR A 92 5.62 -1.82 -10.13
CA TYR A 92 5.35 -3.22 -10.45
C TYR A 92 4.44 -3.86 -9.40
N SER A 93 3.99 -5.08 -9.69
CA SER A 93 3.27 -5.92 -8.72
C SER A 93 4.08 -7.16 -8.38
N GLU A 94 4.04 -7.56 -7.13
CA GLU A 94 4.61 -8.82 -6.63
C GLU A 94 3.48 -9.77 -6.30
N GLU A 95 3.49 -10.97 -6.89
CA GLU A 95 2.60 -12.05 -6.49
C GLU A 95 3.29 -12.93 -5.47
N THR A 96 2.71 -13.01 -4.28
CA THR A 96 3.13 -13.95 -3.26
C THR A 96 2.15 -15.11 -3.23
N VAL A 97 2.59 -16.28 -3.65
CA VAL A 97 1.83 -17.51 -3.51
C VAL A 97 2.17 -18.11 -2.15
N ASN A 98 1.25 -18.00 -1.19
CA ASN A 98 1.37 -18.72 0.06
C ASN A 98 1.03 -20.19 -0.22
N ASN A 99 2.07 -21.01 -0.39
CA ASN A 99 1.87 -22.45 -0.41
C ASN A 99 1.31 -22.88 0.93
N PRO A 100 0.17 -23.61 0.95
CA PRO A 100 -0.31 -24.18 2.19
C PRO A 100 0.79 -25.07 2.76
N THR A 101 1.08 -24.92 4.04
CA THR A 101 1.90 -25.86 4.77
C THR A 101 1.30 -27.25 4.55
N ILE A 102 2.10 -28.19 4.02
CA ILE A 102 1.66 -29.56 3.78
C ILE A 102 1.53 -30.24 5.14
N ASP A 103 0.49 -29.90 5.89
CA ASP A 103 0.22 -30.53 7.19
C ASP A 103 -0.23 -32.00 7.06
N LYS A 104 -0.65 -32.41 5.85
CA LYS A 104 -1.03 -33.78 5.55
C LYS A 104 -0.61 -34.16 4.12
N PRO A 105 0.65 -34.55 3.89
CA PRO A 105 1.16 -34.85 2.54
C PRO A 105 0.56 -36.14 1.94
N PHE A 106 -0.20 -36.93 2.74
CA PHE A 106 -0.71 -38.23 2.33
C PHE A 106 -2.17 -38.38 2.68
N GLN A 107 -3.03 -38.58 1.66
CA GLN A 107 -4.37 -39.15 1.86
C GLN A 107 -4.32 -40.63 1.52
N THR A 108 -4.56 -41.47 2.51
CA THR A 108 -4.71 -42.92 2.32
C THR A 108 -6.18 -43.19 2.05
N ARG A 109 -6.49 -43.68 0.88
CA ARG A 109 -7.84 -44.15 0.51
C ARG A 109 -7.81 -45.68 0.43
N GLU A 110 -8.60 -46.32 1.23
CA GLU A 110 -8.80 -47.76 1.11
C GLU A 110 -9.68 -48.08 -0.10
N SER A 111 -9.19 -48.96 -0.95
CA SER A 111 -9.96 -49.47 -2.08
C SER A 111 -10.82 -50.64 -1.62
N MET A 112 -12.07 -50.76 -2.13
CA MET A 112 -12.98 -51.89 -1.84
C MET A 112 -12.41 -53.25 -2.20
N SER A 113 -11.27 -53.34 -2.90
CA SER A 113 -10.57 -54.60 -3.24
C SER A 113 -9.42 -54.94 -2.28
N GLY A 114 -9.32 -54.27 -1.11
CA GLY A 114 -8.33 -54.61 -0.08
C GLY A 114 -6.90 -54.08 -0.36
N GLY A 115 -6.72 -53.25 -1.38
CA GLY A 115 -5.44 -52.61 -1.66
C GLY A 115 -5.37 -51.20 -1.16
N VAL A 116 -4.31 -50.85 -0.39
CA VAL A 116 -4.02 -49.47 0.04
C VAL A 116 -3.32 -48.74 -1.09
N ARG A 117 -3.98 -47.74 -1.67
CA ARG A 117 -3.36 -46.83 -2.66
C ARG A 117 -3.08 -45.51 -2.01
N THR A 118 -1.83 -45.22 -1.78
CA THR A 118 -1.40 -43.90 -1.34
C THR A 118 -1.28 -42.98 -2.55
N THR A 119 -2.17 -42.03 -2.66
CA THR A 119 -2.06 -40.97 -3.69
C THR A 119 -1.51 -39.73 -3.01
N VAL A 120 -0.35 -39.25 -3.49
CA VAL A 120 0.17 -37.92 -3.16
C VAL A 120 -0.59 -36.96 -4.06
N SER A 121 -1.64 -36.34 -3.54
CA SER A 121 -2.28 -35.20 -4.19
C SER A 121 -1.90 -33.99 -3.39
N PRO A 122 -1.09 -33.04 -3.92
CA PRO A 122 -0.97 -31.76 -3.29
C PRO A 122 -2.35 -31.12 -3.31
N ASP A 123 -2.91 -30.89 -2.13
CA ASP A 123 -4.17 -30.16 -2.01
C ASP A 123 -3.90 -28.68 -2.28
N LEU A 124 -4.02 -28.29 -3.54
CA LEU A 124 -3.86 -26.90 -4.01
C LEU A 124 -5.11 -26.05 -3.73
N THR A 125 -6.13 -26.60 -3.08
CA THR A 125 -7.41 -25.90 -2.86
C THR A 125 -7.29 -24.73 -1.87
N HIS A 126 -6.18 -24.58 -1.18
CA HIS A 126 -5.92 -23.49 -0.22
C HIS A 126 -4.74 -22.61 -0.57
N ALA A 127 -4.20 -22.68 -1.79
CA ALA A 127 -3.21 -21.73 -2.25
C ALA A 127 -3.88 -20.35 -2.41
N THR A 128 -3.60 -19.43 -1.51
CA THR A 128 -4.02 -18.03 -1.64
C THR A 128 -2.90 -17.24 -2.30
N ALA A 129 -3.16 -16.72 -3.49
CA ALA A 129 -2.29 -15.74 -4.11
C ALA A 129 -2.66 -14.35 -3.58
N SER A 130 -1.67 -13.59 -3.12
CA SER A 130 -1.84 -12.18 -2.78
C SER A 130 -0.97 -11.33 -3.70
N THR A 131 -1.54 -10.23 -4.22
CA THR A 131 -0.81 -9.28 -5.04
C THR A 131 -0.48 -8.06 -4.20
N ASN A 132 0.81 -7.74 -4.08
CA ASN A 132 1.30 -6.53 -3.46
C ASN A 132 1.73 -5.55 -4.56
N TRP A 133 1.33 -4.29 -4.44
CA TRP A 133 1.75 -3.23 -5.35
C TRP A 133 2.96 -2.51 -4.80
N VAL A 134 3.98 -2.32 -5.64
CA VAL A 134 5.15 -1.49 -5.33
C VAL A 134 5.19 -0.35 -6.32
N ALA A 135 5.00 0.86 -5.84
CA ALA A 135 5.14 2.05 -6.65
C ALA A 135 6.57 2.58 -6.55
N VAL A 136 7.17 2.89 -7.70
CA VAL A 136 8.57 3.35 -7.79
C VAL A 136 8.67 4.48 -8.80
N TYR A 137 9.06 5.67 -8.34
CA TYR A 137 9.32 6.80 -9.21
C TYR A 137 10.77 7.28 -9.06
N VAL A 138 11.38 7.62 -10.18
CA VAL A 138 12.58 8.46 -10.20
C VAL A 138 12.12 9.87 -10.48
N ILE A 139 12.33 10.78 -9.53
CA ILE A 139 11.92 12.17 -9.62
C ILE A 139 13.14 13.09 -9.75
N SER A 140 12.95 14.24 -10.37
CA SER A 140 13.87 15.37 -10.29
C SER A 140 13.18 16.51 -9.55
N ILE A 141 13.84 17.02 -8.50
CA ILE A 141 13.34 18.10 -7.63
C ILE A 141 13.96 19.44 -8.05
N TYR A 142 13.18 20.53 -7.99
CA TYR A 142 13.62 21.86 -8.41
C TYR A 142 12.67 22.95 -7.91
N ASN A 143 13.10 24.22 -7.96
CA ASN A 143 12.22 25.35 -7.70
C ASN A 143 11.56 25.84 -9.00
N GLU A 144 10.34 26.36 -8.90
CA GLU A 144 9.56 26.83 -10.05
C GLU A 144 10.33 27.79 -10.96
N ASN A 145 11.19 28.60 -10.38
CA ASN A 145 11.96 29.61 -11.10
C ASN A 145 13.23 29.08 -11.77
N ASP A 146 13.55 27.79 -11.63
CA ASP A 146 14.75 27.19 -12.19
C ASP A 146 14.62 26.99 -13.71
N SER A 147 15.48 27.69 -14.45
CA SER A 147 15.50 27.73 -15.92
C SER A 147 15.69 26.38 -16.63
N PRO A 148 16.46 25.40 -16.09
CA PRO A 148 16.72 24.12 -16.75
C PRO A 148 15.48 23.28 -17.01
N TYR A 149 14.42 23.45 -16.19
CA TYR A 149 13.23 22.62 -16.21
C TYR A 149 12.03 23.20 -16.97
N SER A 150 12.24 24.28 -17.71
CA SER A 150 11.18 24.93 -18.54
C SER A 150 10.50 23.94 -19.50
N ARG A 151 11.23 22.92 -20.00
CA ARG A 151 10.70 21.84 -20.86
C ARG A 151 9.68 20.94 -20.16
N TYR A 152 9.77 20.80 -18.83
CA TYR A 152 8.90 19.93 -18.02
C TYR A 152 7.71 20.67 -17.43
N LYS A 153 7.49 21.93 -17.75
CA LYS A 153 6.44 22.77 -17.17
C LYS A 153 5.05 22.13 -17.19
N ARG A 154 4.73 21.32 -18.22
CA ARG A 154 3.44 20.61 -18.34
C ARG A 154 3.33 19.37 -17.45
N SER A 155 4.45 18.81 -17.02
CA SER A 155 4.53 17.60 -16.20
C SER A 155 4.98 17.91 -14.77
N ARG A 156 5.09 19.21 -14.45
CA ARG A 156 5.45 19.67 -13.11
C ARG A 156 4.36 19.35 -12.11
N LEU A 157 4.77 18.81 -10.98
CA LEU A 157 3.93 18.57 -9.83
C LEU A 157 4.36 19.51 -8.70
N ASP A 158 3.41 20.28 -8.18
CA ASP A 158 3.61 21.16 -7.02
C ASP A 158 3.54 20.32 -5.74
N ALA A 159 4.60 20.35 -4.94
CA ALA A 159 4.70 19.53 -3.76
C ALA A 159 3.70 19.96 -2.67
N ASN A 160 3.47 21.26 -2.47
CA ASN A 160 2.52 21.75 -1.49
C ASN A 160 1.09 21.35 -1.86
N GLN A 161 0.73 21.45 -3.16
CA GLN A 161 -0.58 21.05 -3.64
C GLN A 161 -0.84 19.55 -3.38
N ILE A 162 0.14 18.67 -3.66
CA ILE A 162 0.01 17.23 -3.42
C ILE A 162 -0.15 16.92 -1.92
N ILE A 163 0.60 17.60 -1.06
CA ILE A 163 0.42 17.44 0.40
C ILE A 163 -1.00 17.80 0.81
N GLU A 164 -1.53 18.94 0.33
CA GLU A 164 -2.90 19.37 0.65
C GLU A 164 -3.95 18.37 0.13
N ASP A 165 -3.78 17.88 -1.09
CA ASP A 165 -4.75 16.98 -1.73
C ASP A 165 -4.86 15.62 -1.03
N TYR A 166 -3.77 15.11 -0.45
CA TYR A 166 -3.74 13.75 0.08
C TYR A 166 -3.56 13.63 1.60
N LYS A 167 -3.31 14.72 2.33
CA LYS A 167 -3.03 14.67 3.78
C LYS A 167 -4.14 14.01 4.62
N GLU A 168 -5.41 14.20 4.24
CA GLU A 168 -6.54 13.66 4.98
C GLU A 168 -6.72 12.15 4.74
N GLU A 169 -6.23 11.63 3.61
CA GLU A 169 -6.30 10.20 3.28
C GLU A 169 -5.11 9.42 3.85
N ILE A 170 -3.96 10.09 4.00
CA ILE A 170 -2.69 9.41 4.25
C ILE A 170 -2.29 9.47 5.73
N ARG A 171 -2.68 10.47 6.45
CA ARG A 171 -2.46 10.66 7.90
C ARG A 171 -3.72 10.32 8.67
#